data_9ec9aa4a2f9df11126a5fa940c538e84
#
_entry.id   9ec9aa4a2f9df11126a5fa940c538e84
#
_cell.length_a   1.000
_cell.length_b   1.000
_cell.length_c   1.000
_cell.angle_alpha   90.00
_cell.angle_beta   90.00
_cell.angle_gamma   90.00
#
_symmetry.space_group_name_H-M   'P 1'
#
loop_
_entity.id
_entity.type
_entity.pdbx_description
1 polymer ?
#
loop_
_entity_poly.entity_id
_entity_poly.type
_entity_poly.pdbx_seq_one_letter_code
_entity_poly.pdbx_strand_id
1 'polypeptide(L)'
;MQSERYQAGAAKFEEVYPRQASEDPDEFERMAMENLFSEYGTRQGLSTRDRRLLILGIVAAQGNDAILKLQFGAGIAMGDLSESDLTEIPIFVSQYAGFPLSVVANAAASKVKEGLSN
;
A
#
# COMPACT_ATOMS: atom_id res chain seq x y z
N MET A 1 -1.37 -26.06 -10.23
CA MET A 1 -2.54 -25.36 -9.65
C MET A 1 -2.17 -24.85 -8.26
N GLN A 2 -2.53 -23.63 -7.96
CA GLN A 2 -2.23 -23.04 -6.65
C GLN A 2 -3.25 -23.47 -5.59
N SER A 3 -2.82 -23.44 -4.32
CA SER A 3 -3.66 -23.78 -3.18
C SER A 3 -4.85 -22.82 -3.05
N GLU A 4 -5.87 -23.23 -2.29
CA GLU A 4 -7.01 -22.36 -1.99
C GLU A 4 -6.56 -21.14 -1.22
N ARG A 5 -5.59 -21.29 -0.29
CA ARG A 5 -5.04 -20.16 0.44
C ARG A 5 -4.35 -19.17 -0.51
N TYR A 6 -3.58 -19.68 -1.46
CA TYR A 6 -2.95 -18.81 -2.46
C TYR A 6 -4.01 -18.05 -3.26
N GLN A 7 -5.03 -18.74 -3.73
CA GLN A 7 -6.09 -18.12 -4.53
C GLN A 7 -6.83 -17.04 -3.76
N ALA A 8 -7.13 -17.29 -2.49
CA ALA A 8 -7.78 -16.29 -1.63
C ALA A 8 -6.88 -15.08 -1.40
N GLY A 9 -5.59 -15.31 -1.19
CA GLY A 9 -4.62 -14.24 -1.04
C GLY A 9 -4.41 -13.44 -2.32
N ALA A 10 -4.38 -14.12 -3.46
CA ALA A 10 -4.26 -13.48 -4.77
C ALA A 10 -5.46 -12.56 -5.04
N ALA A 11 -6.66 -13.01 -4.71
CA ALA A 11 -7.86 -12.21 -4.86
C ALA A 11 -7.77 -10.93 -4.00
N LYS A 12 -7.31 -11.05 -2.76
CA LYS A 12 -7.12 -9.87 -1.89
C LYS A 12 -6.01 -8.96 -2.41
N PHE A 13 -4.90 -9.53 -2.86
CA PHE A 13 -3.80 -8.77 -3.44
C PHE A 13 -4.29 -7.89 -4.60
N GLU A 14 -5.14 -8.45 -5.45
CA GLU A 14 -5.66 -7.73 -6.62
C GLU A 14 -6.69 -6.66 -6.26
N GLU A 15 -7.25 -6.71 -5.05
CA GLU A 15 -8.05 -5.61 -4.51
C GLU A 15 -7.18 -4.47 -3.97
N VAL A 16 -5.97 -4.78 -3.54
CA VAL A 16 -5.07 -3.84 -2.87
C VAL A 16 -4.10 -3.18 -3.86
N TYR A 17 -3.69 -3.91 -4.89
CA TYR A 17 -2.70 -3.45 -5.85
C TYR A 17 -3.22 -3.56 -7.28
N PRO A 18 -2.86 -2.60 -8.16
CA PRO A 18 -3.35 -2.59 -9.54
C PRO A 18 -2.54 -3.53 -10.44
N ARG A 19 -2.41 -4.78 -10.03
CA ARG A 19 -1.73 -5.80 -10.82
C ARG A 19 -2.20 -7.18 -10.38
N GLN A 20 -1.96 -8.17 -11.22
CA GLN A 20 -2.34 -9.54 -10.94
C GLN A 20 -1.25 -10.25 -10.13
N ALA A 21 -1.68 -11.17 -9.27
CA ALA A 21 -0.77 -12.07 -8.57
C ALA A 21 -0.10 -13.00 -9.58
N SER A 22 1.12 -13.44 -9.28
CA SER A 22 1.89 -14.30 -10.16
C SER A 22 1.21 -15.66 -10.33
N GLU A 23 1.19 -16.17 -11.56
CA GLU A 23 0.75 -17.54 -11.86
C GLU A 23 1.81 -18.56 -11.49
N ASP A 24 3.08 -18.13 -11.43
CA ASP A 24 4.22 -18.99 -11.08
C ASP A 24 5.02 -18.32 -9.96
N PRO A 25 4.45 -18.26 -8.74
CA PRO A 25 5.07 -17.55 -7.64
C PRO A 25 6.32 -18.27 -7.14
N ASP A 26 7.33 -17.48 -6.76
CA ASP A 26 8.43 -18.04 -5.99
C ASP A 26 7.95 -18.32 -4.55
N GLU A 27 8.84 -18.86 -3.73
CA GLU A 27 8.49 -19.24 -2.35
C GLU A 27 8.06 -18.03 -1.52
N PHE A 28 8.73 -16.89 -1.69
CA PHE A 28 8.41 -15.66 -0.97
C PHE A 28 7.02 -15.14 -1.36
N GLU A 29 6.74 -15.09 -2.65
CA GLU A 29 5.43 -14.65 -3.15
C GLU A 29 4.31 -15.58 -2.65
N ARG A 30 4.56 -16.90 -2.68
CA ARG A 30 3.58 -17.86 -2.18
C ARG A 30 3.29 -17.63 -0.70
N MET A 31 4.32 -17.44 0.10
CA MET A 31 4.18 -17.18 1.53
C MET A 31 3.36 -15.90 1.77
N ALA A 32 3.64 -14.84 1.01
CA ALA A 32 2.91 -13.59 1.16
C ALA A 32 1.43 -13.77 0.83
N MET A 33 1.12 -14.45 -0.27
CA MET A 33 -0.28 -14.67 -0.66
C MET A 33 -1.01 -15.58 0.32
N GLU A 34 -0.36 -16.66 0.76
CA GLU A 34 -1.00 -17.65 1.63
C GLU A 34 -1.17 -17.20 3.07
N ASN A 35 -0.37 -16.22 3.51
CA ASN A 35 -0.42 -15.74 4.90
C ASN A 35 -0.86 -14.29 5.00
N LEU A 36 -0.06 -13.36 4.49
CA LEU A 36 -0.37 -11.93 4.64
C LEU A 36 -1.70 -11.57 4.00
N PHE A 37 -1.89 -11.89 2.75
CA PHE A 37 -3.09 -11.47 2.03
C PHE A 37 -4.28 -12.39 2.32
N SER A 38 -4.06 -13.69 2.44
CA SER A 38 -5.15 -14.65 2.68
C SER A 38 -5.70 -14.54 4.09
N GLU A 39 -4.83 -14.43 5.10
CA GLU A 39 -5.27 -14.46 6.50
C GLU A 39 -5.41 -13.07 7.10
N TYR A 40 -4.34 -12.29 7.10
CA TYR A 40 -4.35 -11.00 7.78
C TYR A 40 -5.02 -9.91 6.95
N GLY A 41 -4.88 -9.97 5.64
CA GLY A 41 -5.49 -8.99 4.74
C GLY A 41 -7.00 -9.08 4.62
N THR A 42 -7.58 -10.23 4.98
CA THR A 42 -9.02 -10.45 4.87
C THR A 42 -9.77 -10.35 6.19
N ARG A 43 -9.07 -10.07 7.30
CA ARG A 43 -9.75 -9.87 8.59
C ARG A 43 -10.72 -8.70 8.49
N GLN A 44 -11.85 -8.80 9.18
CA GLN A 44 -12.93 -7.83 9.01
C GLN A 44 -12.83 -6.60 9.92
N GLY A 45 -11.85 -6.58 10.81
CA GLY A 45 -11.70 -5.47 11.77
C GLY A 45 -11.25 -4.14 11.19
N LEU A 46 -10.60 -4.17 10.01
CA LEU A 46 -10.11 -2.95 9.35
C LEU A 46 -10.46 -2.99 7.87
N SER A 47 -10.78 -1.83 7.31
CA SER A 47 -11.01 -1.70 5.87
C SER A 47 -9.67 -1.72 5.11
N THR A 48 -9.74 -1.87 3.80
CA THR A 48 -8.56 -1.74 2.94
C THR A 48 -7.92 -0.36 3.11
N ARG A 49 -8.72 0.69 3.18
CA ARG A 49 -8.23 2.06 3.42
C ARG A 49 -7.50 2.15 4.75
N ASP A 50 -8.09 1.63 5.84
CA ASP A 50 -7.45 1.67 7.16
C ASP A 50 -6.08 0.99 7.13
N ARG A 51 -6.01 -0.18 6.49
CA ARG A 51 -4.74 -0.91 6.35
C ARG A 51 -3.74 -0.12 5.53
N ARG A 52 -4.19 0.53 4.44
CA ARG A 52 -3.32 1.37 3.61
C ARG A 52 -2.72 2.52 4.42
N LEU A 53 -3.54 3.17 5.25
CA LEU A 53 -3.06 4.26 6.09
C LEU A 53 -2.02 3.78 7.10
N LEU A 54 -2.25 2.61 7.71
CA LEU A 54 -1.26 2.02 8.63
C LEU A 54 0.05 1.71 7.92
N ILE A 55 -0.03 1.10 6.73
CA ILE A 55 1.16 0.79 5.93
C ILE A 55 1.93 2.07 5.61
N LEU A 56 1.23 3.11 5.16
CA LEU A 56 1.85 4.38 4.80
C LEU A 56 2.56 5.01 6.00
N GLY A 57 1.95 4.95 7.18
CA GLY A 57 2.58 5.47 8.40
C GLY A 57 3.86 4.72 8.74
N ILE A 58 3.83 3.39 8.67
CA ILE A 58 5.01 2.55 8.95
C ILE A 58 6.12 2.83 7.94
N VAL A 59 5.78 2.84 6.65
CA VAL A 59 6.75 3.03 5.57
C VAL A 59 7.34 4.45 5.59
N ALA A 60 6.52 5.45 5.92
CA ALA A 60 6.98 6.82 6.09
C ALA A 60 8.01 6.93 7.21
N ALA A 61 7.75 6.25 8.34
CA ALA A 61 8.68 6.23 9.46
C ALA A 61 10.01 5.53 9.12
N GLN A 62 10.00 4.65 8.12
CA GLN A 62 11.20 3.98 7.62
C GLN A 62 11.93 4.78 6.54
N GLY A 63 11.32 5.84 6.02
CA GLY A 63 11.92 6.67 4.98
C GLY A 63 12.07 5.98 3.63
N ASN A 64 11.23 4.99 3.34
CA ASN A 64 11.34 4.20 2.11
C ASN A 64 10.54 4.85 0.98
N ASP A 65 11.24 5.67 0.18
CA ASP A 65 10.65 6.42 -0.93
C ASP A 65 9.96 5.52 -1.97
N ALA A 66 10.61 4.45 -2.38
CA ALA A 66 10.07 3.56 -3.41
C ALA A 66 8.75 2.92 -2.97
N ILE A 67 8.70 2.43 -1.73
CA ILE A 67 7.49 1.79 -1.21
C ILE A 67 6.40 2.83 -0.94
N LEU A 68 6.77 4.04 -0.50
CA LEU A 68 5.79 5.13 -0.35
C LEU A 68 5.11 5.43 -1.69
N LYS A 69 5.88 5.57 -2.77
CA LYS A 69 5.32 5.81 -4.11
C LYS A 69 4.38 4.68 -4.52
N LEU A 70 4.80 3.43 -4.28
CA LEU A 70 3.99 2.27 -4.60
C LEU A 70 2.65 2.31 -3.84
N GLN A 71 2.69 2.56 -2.54
CA GLN A 71 1.49 2.56 -1.70
C GLN A 71 0.57 3.74 -2.03
N PHE A 72 1.12 4.94 -2.19
CA PHE A 72 0.31 6.09 -2.59
C PHE A 72 -0.35 5.85 -3.95
N GLY A 73 0.43 5.37 -4.91
CA GLY A 73 -0.06 5.10 -6.26
C GLY A 73 -1.12 4.02 -6.29
N ALA A 74 -0.91 2.93 -5.56
CA ALA A 74 -1.88 1.85 -5.46
C ALA A 74 -3.16 2.31 -4.79
N GLY A 75 -3.06 3.10 -3.71
CA GLY A 75 -4.23 3.63 -3.01
C GLY A 75 -5.12 4.48 -3.92
N ILE A 76 -4.50 5.32 -4.75
CA ILE A 76 -5.23 6.11 -5.74
C ILE A 76 -5.86 5.20 -6.81
N ALA A 77 -5.08 4.28 -7.36
CA ALA A 77 -5.54 3.39 -8.43
C ALA A 77 -6.70 2.51 -7.99
N MET A 78 -6.65 2.00 -6.76
CA MET A 78 -7.68 1.11 -6.24
C MET A 78 -8.85 1.86 -5.57
N GLY A 79 -8.74 3.18 -5.44
CA GLY A 79 -9.85 4.02 -4.96
C GLY A 79 -9.97 4.14 -3.45
N ASP A 80 -8.99 3.64 -2.68
CA ASP A 80 -9.03 3.82 -1.22
C ASP A 80 -8.35 5.09 -0.74
N LEU A 81 -7.62 5.79 -1.61
CA LEU A 81 -7.08 7.12 -1.31
C LEU A 81 -7.62 8.14 -2.31
N SER A 82 -7.86 9.35 -1.82
CA SER A 82 -8.22 10.50 -2.65
C SER A 82 -6.99 11.37 -2.88
N GLU A 83 -7.11 12.32 -3.82
CA GLU A 83 -6.03 13.26 -4.08
C GLU A 83 -5.71 14.11 -2.83
N SER A 84 -6.73 14.48 -2.06
CA SER A 84 -6.49 15.25 -0.83
C SER A 84 -5.72 14.46 0.22
N ASP A 85 -5.84 13.12 0.23
CA ASP A 85 -5.05 12.28 1.13
C ASP A 85 -3.56 12.41 0.85
N LEU A 86 -3.17 12.62 -0.42
CA LEU A 86 -1.77 12.79 -0.80
C LEU A 86 -1.16 14.04 -0.18
N THR A 87 -1.97 15.03 0.13
CA THR A 87 -1.54 16.24 0.85
C THR A 87 -1.58 16.03 2.35
N GLU A 88 -2.68 15.47 2.86
CA GLU A 88 -2.91 15.39 4.31
C GLU A 88 -2.04 14.37 5.03
N ILE A 89 -1.75 13.24 4.38
CA ILE A 89 -0.96 12.17 5.02
C ILE A 89 0.46 12.64 5.39
N PRO A 90 1.25 13.24 4.47
CA PRO A 90 2.57 13.74 4.86
C PRO A 90 2.50 14.82 5.94
N ILE A 91 1.48 15.68 5.91
CA ILE A 91 1.30 16.73 6.93
C ILE A 91 1.14 16.08 8.31
N PHE A 92 0.25 15.10 8.43
CA PHE A 92 0.01 14.45 9.72
C PHE A 92 1.21 13.63 10.18
N VAL A 93 1.85 12.90 9.27
CA VAL A 93 3.06 12.11 9.57
C VAL A 93 4.17 12.98 10.14
N SER A 94 4.29 14.24 9.71
CA SER A 94 5.32 15.15 10.20
C SER A 94 5.25 15.36 11.71
N GLN A 95 4.06 15.21 12.29
CA GLN A 95 3.86 15.44 13.73
C GLN A 95 4.30 14.25 14.58
N TYR A 96 4.39 13.06 14.03
CA TYR A 96 4.77 11.85 14.76
C TYR A 96 6.10 11.26 14.34
N ALA A 97 6.44 11.33 13.05
CA ALA A 97 7.71 10.78 12.53
C ALA A 97 8.80 11.85 12.38
N GLY A 98 8.42 13.12 12.37
CA GLY A 98 9.34 14.23 12.21
C GLY A 98 9.49 14.71 10.77
N PHE A 99 9.92 15.95 10.61
CA PHE A 99 10.01 16.60 9.30
C PHE A 99 10.96 15.92 8.32
N PRO A 100 12.17 15.49 8.72
CA PRO A 100 13.06 14.85 7.74
C PRO A 100 12.43 13.67 7.03
N LEU A 101 11.74 12.80 7.76
CA LEU A 101 11.05 11.65 7.18
C LEU A 101 9.81 12.09 6.40
N SER A 102 9.11 13.10 6.88
CA SER A 102 7.91 13.60 6.21
C SER A 102 8.24 14.31 4.89
N VAL A 103 9.42 14.89 4.75
CA VAL A 103 9.87 15.44 3.47
C VAL A 103 9.92 14.35 2.41
N VAL A 104 10.43 13.16 2.78
CA VAL A 104 10.46 12.00 1.87
C VAL A 104 9.04 11.58 1.49
N ALA A 105 8.15 11.48 2.48
CA ALA A 105 6.75 11.10 2.23
C ALA A 105 6.03 12.13 1.34
N ASN A 106 6.26 13.42 1.59
CA ASN A 106 5.67 14.48 0.79
C ASN A 106 6.16 14.45 -0.65
N ALA A 107 7.46 14.20 -0.85
CA ALA A 107 8.02 14.10 -2.19
C ALA A 107 7.43 12.90 -2.95
N ALA A 108 7.28 11.77 -2.28
CA ALA A 108 6.65 10.58 -2.87
C ALA A 108 5.20 10.85 -3.26
N ALA A 109 4.42 11.48 -2.38
CA ALA A 109 3.03 11.85 -2.66
C ALA A 109 2.95 12.84 -3.83
N SER A 110 3.87 13.80 -3.89
CA SER A 110 3.91 14.79 -4.97
C SER A 110 4.17 14.13 -6.33
N LYS A 111 5.04 13.12 -6.38
CA LYS A 111 5.29 12.37 -7.61
C LYS A 111 4.03 11.66 -8.10
N VAL A 112 3.26 11.08 -7.20
CA VAL A 112 1.99 10.43 -7.55
C VAL A 112 0.99 11.47 -8.05
N LYS A 113 0.91 12.64 -7.40
CA LYS A 113 0.03 13.74 -7.86
C LYS A 113 0.38 14.18 -9.28
N GLU A 114 1.66 14.33 -9.58
CA GLU A 114 2.11 14.71 -10.93
C GLU A 114 1.56 13.75 -11.98
N GLY A 115 1.56 12.45 -11.68
CA GLY A 115 1.02 11.44 -12.58
C GLY A 115 -0.48 11.59 -12.83
N LEU A 116 -1.22 12.16 -11.89
CA LEU A 116 -2.67 12.36 -12.04
C LEU A 116 -3.00 13.52 -12.98
N SER A 117 -2.07 14.45 -13.17
CA SER A 117 -2.28 15.63 -14.01
C SER A 117 -2.00 15.36 -15.50
N ASN A 118 -1.45 14.19 -15.82
CA ASN A 118 -1.04 13.85 -17.19
C ASN A 118 -2.01 12.91 -17.89
#